data_eb9832a082a1db2007af617f57be3376
#
_entry.id   eb9832a082a1db2007af617f57be3376
#
_cell.length_a   1.000
_cell.length_b   1.000
_cell.length_c   1.000
_cell.angle_alpha   90.00
_cell.angle_beta   90.00
_cell.angle_gamma   90.00
#
_symmetry.space_group_name_H-M   'P 1'
#
loop_
_entity.id
_entity.type
_entity.pdbx_description
1 polymer ?
#
loop_
_entity_poly.entity_id
_entity_poly.type
_entity_poly.pdbx_seq_one_letter_code
_entity_poly.pdbx_strand_id
1 'polypeptide(L)'
;MIGDPLIIAGREFRSRLIVGTGKYRTMEEMRDAIEASGAKMVTVAIRRLPLDRPDEENLMDHLDWGRYTILPNTAGCRTVDEALFTARLARELTGSTWVKLEVIPDPQYLLPDPIATLQAAEQLIREGFVVLPYIHADPILARRLEEIGCATVMPLGSPIGSGRGIFTREEIEIIIESASVPVVVDAGLGAPSDASLALEIGADAVLVNSAIAQARDPVAMAEAFRLGVEAGRKAYLAGRIARKELAEASSPLEGVARPA
;
A
#
# COMPACT_ATOMS: atom_id res chain seq x y z
N MET A 1 2.27 -15.49 7.81
CA MET A 1 2.67 -15.70 9.22
C MET A 1 1.48 -16.32 9.95
N ILE A 2 1.68 -17.44 10.59
CA ILE A 2 0.61 -18.08 11.37
C ILE A 2 0.46 -17.26 12.67
N GLY A 3 -0.71 -16.67 12.90
CA GLY A 3 -1.03 -15.95 14.14
C GLY A 3 -0.99 -14.42 14.12
N ASP A 4 -0.67 -13.78 12.96
CA ASP A 4 -0.70 -12.32 12.81
C ASP A 4 -1.25 -11.94 11.42
N PRO A 5 -2.54 -12.18 11.14
CA PRO A 5 -3.15 -11.83 9.86
C PRO A 5 -3.37 -10.31 9.75
N LEU A 6 -3.33 -9.80 8.53
CA LEU A 6 -3.86 -8.46 8.21
C LEU A 6 -5.38 -8.58 8.06
N ILE A 7 -6.14 -7.79 8.82
CA ILE A 7 -7.60 -7.78 8.74
C ILE A 7 -8.06 -6.43 8.21
N ILE A 8 -8.74 -6.41 7.07
CA ILE A 8 -9.34 -5.21 6.48
C ILE A 8 -10.82 -5.49 6.24
N ALA A 9 -11.71 -4.66 6.74
CA ALA A 9 -13.17 -4.80 6.63
C ALA A 9 -13.65 -6.24 6.96
N GLY A 10 -13.10 -6.85 8.03
CA GLY A 10 -13.44 -8.19 8.48
C GLY A 10 -12.86 -9.34 7.63
N ARG A 11 -12.15 -9.06 6.55
CA ARG A 11 -11.49 -10.05 5.70
C ARG A 11 -10.04 -10.22 6.09
N GLU A 12 -9.61 -11.49 6.24
CA GLU A 12 -8.23 -11.85 6.58
C GLU A 12 -7.34 -11.95 5.33
N PHE A 13 -6.15 -11.36 5.41
CA PHE A 13 -5.09 -11.45 4.39
C PHE A 13 -3.80 -12.00 5.01
N ARG A 14 -3.19 -12.96 4.32
CA ARG A 14 -1.92 -13.55 4.74
C ARG A 14 -0.69 -12.78 4.29
N SER A 15 -0.87 -11.85 3.35
CA SER A 15 0.18 -10.95 2.85
C SER A 15 -0.11 -9.53 3.30
N ARG A 16 0.93 -8.83 3.73
CA ARG A 16 0.92 -7.40 4.06
C ARG A 16 1.48 -6.54 2.92
N LEU A 17 1.76 -7.17 1.76
CA LEU A 17 2.13 -6.52 0.52
C LEU A 17 0.91 -6.47 -0.41
N ILE A 18 0.51 -5.27 -0.80
CA ILE A 18 -0.47 -4.99 -1.84
C ILE A 18 0.32 -4.54 -3.07
N VAL A 19 -0.03 -5.02 -4.25
CA VAL A 19 0.69 -4.68 -5.48
C VAL A 19 -0.23 -4.08 -6.54
N GLY A 20 0.36 -3.27 -7.42
CA GLY A 20 -0.34 -2.71 -8.57
C GLY A 20 -0.04 -3.46 -9.86
N THR A 21 -0.85 -3.18 -10.88
CA THR A 21 -0.76 -3.81 -12.22
C THR A 21 -0.20 -2.88 -13.29
N GLY A 22 0.14 -1.64 -12.93
CA GLY A 22 0.58 -0.64 -13.92
C GLY A 22 2.08 -0.67 -14.19
N LYS A 23 2.48 -0.22 -15.41
CA LYS A 23 3.87 0.06 -15.83
C LYS A 23 4.77 -1.16 -16.10
N TYR A 24 4.26 -2.37 -16.05
CA TYR A 24 5.00 -3.54 -16.53
C TYR A 24 5.19 -3.49 -18.06
N ARG A 25 6.23 -4.14 -18.55
CA ARG A 25 6.56 -4.18 -19.97
C ARG A 25 5.64 -5.12 -20.75
N THR A 26 5.26 -6.25 -20.13
CA THR A 26 4.31 -7.22 -20.68
C THR A 26 3.35 -7.72 -19.61
N MET A 27 2.25 -8.35 -20.03
CA MET A 27 1.26 -8.94 -19.12
C MET A 27 1.80 -10.18 -18.40
N GLU A 28 2.67 -10.96 -19.07
CA GLU A 28 3.34 -12.11 -18.47
C GLU A 28 4.27 -11.67 -17.34
N GLU A 29 5.08 -10.63 -17.58
CA GLU A 29 5.97 -10.09 -16.56
C GLU A 29 5.19 -9.57 -15.35
N MET A 30 4.06 -8.90 -15.58
CA MET A 30 3.15 -8.47 -14.53
C MET A 30 2.63 -9.65 -13.72
N ARG A 31 2.09 -10.67 -14.38
CA ARG A 31 1.58 -11.88 -13.74
C ARG A 31 2.64 -12.54 -12.87
N ASP A 32 3.83 -12.77 -13.45
CA ASP A 32 4.91 -13.49 -12.78
C ASP A 32 5.44 -12.69 -11.56
N ALA A 33 5.54 -11.36 -11.68
CA ALA A 33 5.92 -10.49 -10.56
C ALA A 33 4.83 -10.47 -9.46
N ILE A 34 3.54 -10.41 -9.81
CA ILE A 34 2.45 -10.48 -8.83
C ILE A 34 2.48 -11.82 -8.10
N GLU A 35 2.71 -12.93 -8.79
CA GLU A 35 2.83 -14.24 -8.16
C GLU A 35 4.03 -14.31 -7.20
N ALA A 36 5.21 -13.86 -7.63
CA ALA A 36 6.44 -13.82 -6.82
C ALA A 36 6.30 -12.92 -5.57
N SER A 37 5.51 -11.85 -5.66
CA SER A 37 5.22 -10.95 -4.54
C SER A 37 4.47 -11.63 -3.39
N GLY A 38 3.77 -12.73 -3.64
CA GLY A 38 2.89 -13.38 -2.67
C GLY A 38 1.68 -12.55 -2.24
N ALA A 39 1.44 -11.41 -2.90
CA ALA A 39 0.31 -10.53 -2.61
C ALA A 39 -1.02 -11.27 -2.73
N LYS A 40 -2.01 -10.84 -1.95
CA LYS A 40 -3.39 -11.35 -1.99
C LYS A 40 -4.40 -10.28 -2.37
N MET A 41 -3.95 -9.03 -2.46
CA MET A 41 -4.73 -7.91 -2.95
C MET A 41 -3.95 -7.21 -4.06
N VAL A 42 -4.62 -6.95 -5.18
CA VAL A 42 -4.02 -6.38 -6.39
C VAL A 42 -4.84 -5.18 -6.86
N THR A 43 -4.19 -4.03 -7.06
CA THR A 43 -4.88 -2.84 -7.54
C THR A 43 -4.98 -2.81 -9.06
N VAL A 44 -6.14 -2.36 -9.55
CA VAL A 44 -6.43 -2.22 -10.98
C VAL A 44 -6.93 -0.81 -11.28
N ALA A 45 -6.25 -0.15 -12.22
CA ALA A 45 -6.67 1.17 -12.68
C ALA A 45 -7.79 1.04 -13.74
N ILE A 46 -9.03 1.22 -13.31
CA ILE A 46 -10.23 1.00 -14.16
C ILE A 46 -10.22 1.88 -15.42
N ARG A 47 -9.78 3.13 -15.32
CA ARG A 47 -9.69 4.05 -16.47
C ARG A 47 -8.69 3.63 -17.55
N ARG A 48 -7.87 2.61 -17.29
CA ARG A 48 -6.88 2.07 -18.23
C ARG A 48 -7.31 0.76 -18.89
N LEU A 49 -8.46 0.21 -18.51
CA LEU A 49 -9.00 -0.96 -19.16
C LEU A 49 -9.48 -0.58 -20.56
N PRO A 50 -9.20 -1.38 -21.61
CA PRO A 50 -9.60 -1.12 -22.99
C PRO A 50 -11.07 -1.46 -23.21
N LEU A 51 -11.96 -0.72 -22.53
CA LEU A 51 -13.41 -0.98 -22.54
C LEU A 51 -14.04 -0.84 -23.94
N ASP A 52 -13.42 -0.01 -24.80
CA ASP A 52 -13.91 0.27 -26.16
C ASP A 52 -13.32 -0.70 -27.20
N ARG A 53 -12.43 -1.59 -26.80
CA ARG A 53 -11.67 -2.47 -27.71
C ARG A 53 -11.64 -3.90 -27.17
N PRO A 54 -12.74 -4.65 -27.35
CA PRO A 54 -12.86 -6.00 -26.80
C PRO A 54 -11.85 -7.01 -27.36
N ASP A 55 -11.24 -6.71 -28.53
CA ASP A 55 -10.21 -7.56 -29.16
C ASP A 55 -8.78 -7.25 -28.64
N GLU A 56 -8.59 -6.21 -27.84
CA GLU A 56 -7.31 -5.96 -27.20
C GLU A 56 -7.17 -6.81 -25.92
N GLU A 57 -5.96 -7.31 -25.71
CA GLU A 57 -5.58 -8.07 -24.54
C GLU A 57 -5.91 -7.31 -23.24
N ASN A 58 -6.78 -7.91 -22.44
CA ASN A 58 -7.28 -7.26 -21.22
C ASN A 58 -6.52 -7.80 -19.99
N LEU A 59 -6.01 -6.90 -19.17
CA LEU A 59 -5.38 -7.22 -17.89
C LEU A 59 -6.21 -8.21 -17.04
N MET A 60 -7.55 -8.14 -17.16
CA MET A 60 -8.45 -9.01 -16.41
C MET A 60 -8.32 -10.48 -16.81
N ASP A 61 -7.82 -10.78 -18.02
CA ASP A 61 -7.69 -12.14 -18.55
C ASP A 61 -6.38 -12.82 -18.10
N HIS A 62 -5.42 -12.03 -17.60
CA HIS A 62 -4.07 -12.52 -17.26
C HIS A 62 -3.90 -12.94 -15.80
N LEU A 63 -4.86 -12.64 -14.94
CA LEU A 63 -4.81 -12.98 -13.50
C LEU A 63 -5.99 -13.87 -13.11
N ASP A 64 -5.72 -14.89 -12.30
CA ASP A 64 -6.76 -15.69 -11.67
C ASP A 64 -7.36 -14.93 -10.48
N TRP A 65 -8.44 -14.20 -10.74
CA TRP A 65 -9.14 -13.40 -9.71
C TRP A 65 -9.80 -14.23 -8.61
N GLY A 66 -9.86 -15.54 -8.75
CA GLY A 66 -10.22 -16.44 -7.64
C GLY A 66 -9.14 -16.49 -6.55
N ARG A 67 -7.87 -16.18 -6.90
CA ARG A 67 -6.73 -16.17 -5.99
C ARG A 67 -6.45 -14.81 -5.35
N TYR A 68 -6.95 -13.71 -5.95
CA TYR A 68 -6.66 -12.34 -5.56
C TYR A 68 -7.92 -11.57 -5.20
N THR A 69 -7.81 -10.67 -4.25
CA THR A 69 -8.81 -9.63 -4.04
C THR A 69 -8.50 -8.48 -4.98
N ILE A 70 -9.42 -8.24 -5.91
CA ILE A 70 -9.33 -7.08 -6.78
C ILE A 70 -9.63 -5.82 -5.98
N LEU A 71 -8.73 -4.84 -6.06
CA LEU A 71 -8.88 -3.50 -5.49
C LEU A 71 -8.85 -2.47 -6.62
N PRO A 72 -10.00 -2.18 -7.24
CA PRO A 72 -10.08 -1.12 -8.23
C PRO A 72 -9.64 0.21 -7.64
N ASN A 73 -8.96 1.05 -8.42
CA ASN A 73 -8.60 2.39 -7.99
C ASN A 73 -9.20 3.47 -8.88
N THR A 74 -9.33 4.66 -8.34
CA THR A 74 -9.81 5.84 -9.05
C THR A 74 -8.66 6.70 -9.59
N ALA A 75 -7.54 6.07 -9.94
CA ALA A 75 -6.36 6.73 -10.47
C ALA A 75 -6.69 7.60 -11.69
N GLY A 76 -6.18 8.84 -11.67
CA GLY A 76 -6.43 9.83 -12.70
C GLY A 76 -7.70 10.65 -12.51
N CYS A 77 -8.49 10.41 -11.46
CA CYS A 77 -9.61 11.26 -11.08
C CYS A 77 -9.12 12.53 -10.40
N ARG A 78 -9.67 13.66 -10.80
CA ARG A 78 -9.25 15.00 -10.34
C ARG A 78 -10.31 15.67 -9.45
N THR A 79 -11.54 15.16 -9.51
CA THR A 79 -12.69 15.69 -8.77
C THR A 79 -13.44 14.57 -8.04
N VAL A 80 -14.30 14.96 -7.09
CA VAL A 80 -15.20 14.04 -6.39
C VAL A 80 -16.08 13.27 -7.38
N ASP A 81 -16.71 13.97 -8.32
CA ASP A 81 -17.64 13.36 -9.29
C ASP A 81 -16.94 12.33 -10.19
N GLU A 82 -15.72 12.61 -10.64
CA GLU A 82 -14.93 11.66 -11.40
C GLU A 82 -14.59 10.41 -10.59
N ALA A 83 -14.22 10.57 -9.32
CA ALA A 83 -13.90 9.47 -8.44
C ALA A 83 -15.14 8.58 -8.16
N LEU A 84 -16.28 9.19 -7.87
CA LEU A 84 -17.55 8.49 -7.69
C LEU A 84 -17.99 7.72 -8.94
N PHE A 85 -17.93 8.38 -10.10
CA PHE A 85 -18.24 7.74 -11.36
C PHE A 85 -17.34 6.52 -11.63
N THR A 86 -16.02 6.70 -11.44
CA THR A 86 -15.04 5.64 -11.67
C THR A 86 -15.22 4.46 -10.70
N ALA A 87 -15.51 4.74 -9.42
CA ALA A 87 -15.77 3.69 -8.43
C ALA A 87 -17.04 2.88 -8.77
N ARG A 88 -18.12 3.55 -9.17
CA ARG A 88 -19.38 2.88 -9.60
C ARG A 88 -19.15 2.04 -10.85
N LEU A 89 -18.43 2.57 -11.84
CA LEU A 89 -18.04 1.81 -13.04
C LEU A 89 -17.19 0.58 -12.66
N ALA A 90 -16.25 0.75 -11.74
CA ALA A 90 -15.43 -0.36 -11.23
C ALA A 90 -16.28 -1.49 -10.65
N ARG A 91 -17.28 -1.14 -9.85
CA ARG A 91 -18.22 -2.12 -9.25
C ARG A 91 -19.01 -2.87 -10.33
N GLU A 92 -19.51 -2.17 -11.35
CA GLU A 92 -20.22 -2.80 -12.46
C GLU A 92 -19.34 -3.77 -13.26
N LEU A 93 -18.09 -3.40 -13.50
CA LEU A 93 -17.16 -4.19 -14.31
C LEU A 93 -16.57 -5.39 -13.56
N THR A 94 -16.32 -5.26 -12.26
CA THR A 94 -15.55 -6.25 -11.49
C THR A 94 -16.36 -6.99 -10.44
N GLY A 95 -17.58 -6.52 -10.15
CA GLY A 95 -18.37 -7.00 -9.01
C GLY A 95 -17.78 -6.64 -7.64
N SER A 96 -16.63 -5.95 -7.59
CA SER A 96 -15.98 -5.58 -6.33
C SER A 96 -16.63 -4.34 -5.73
N THR A 97 -16.93 -4.41 -4.43
CA THR A 97 -17.30 -3.23 -3.63
C THR A 97 -16.11 -2.53 -2.99
N TRP A 98 -14.90 -3.08 -3.15
CA TRP A 98 -13.69 -2.47 -2.66
C TRP A 98 -13.19 -1.39 -3.60
N VAL A 99 -12.64 -0.32 -3.07
CA VAL A 99 -12.07 0.77 -3.87
C VAL A 99 -10.88 1.42 -3.17
N LYS A 100 -9.76 1.54 -3.88
CA LYS A 100 -8.69 2.46 -3.50
C LYS A 100 -9.05 3.83 -4.04
N LEU A 101 -9.40 4.73 -3.14
CA LEU A 101 -9.86 6.07 -3.48
C LEU A 101 -8.68 7.02 -3.67
N GLU A 102 -8.58 7.57 -4.85
CA GLU A 102 -7.62 8.62 -5.23
C GLU A 102 -8.37 9.80 -5.84
N VAL A 103 -8.17 11.01 -5.31
CA VAL A 103 -8.63 12.27 -5.90
C VAL A 103 -7.43 13.19 -6.01
N ILE A 104 -6.87 13.31 -7.22
CA ILE A 104 -5.56 13.92 -7.47
C ILE A 104 -5.71 15.02 -8.52
N PRO A 105 -5.96 16.28 -8.11
CA PRO A 105 -6.11 17.39 -9.06
C PRO A 105 -4.79 17.82 -9.68
N ASP A 106 -3.66 17.61 -9.01
CA ASP A 106 -2.33 17.98 -9.49
C ASP A 106 -1.64 16.85 -10.27
N PRO A 107 -1.44 17.01 -11.59
CA PRO A 107 -0.81 16.00 -12.41
C PRO A 107 0.73 15.96 -12.28
N GLN A 108 1.34 16.97 -11.65
CA GLN A 108 2.80 17.09 -11.57
C GLN A 108 3.38 16.28 -10.41
N TYR A 109 2.83 16.43 -9.21
CA TYR A 109 3.32 15.76 -8.02
C TYR A 109 2.44 14.60 -7.57
N LEU A 110 1.25 14.45 -8.17
CA LEU A 110 0.27 13.41 -7.89
C LEU A 110 -0.12 13.38 -6.40
N LEU A 111 -0.31 14.57 -5.83
CA LEU A 111 -0.72 14.73 -4.45
C LEU A 111 -2.24 14.69 -4.31
N PRO A 112 -2.76 13.95 -3.31
CA PRO A 112 -4.21 13.84 -3.10
C PRO A 112 -4.80 15.12 -2.52
N ASP A 113 -6.02 15.46 -2.96
CA ASP A 113 -6.81 16.53 -2.37
C ASP A 113 -7.50 16.03 -1.09
N PRO A 114 -7.17 16.59 0.09
CA PRO A 114 -7.71 16.11 1.36
C PRO A 114 -9.21 16.32 1.50
N ILE A 115 -9.75 17.44 0.99
CA ILE A 115 -11.16 17.79 1.10
C ILE A 115 -11.99 16.92 0.15
N ALA A 116 -11.57 16.84 -1.11
CA ALA A 116 -12.25 16.02 -2.12
C ALA A 116 -12.17 14.52 -1.78
N THR A 117 -11.06 14.05 -1.22
CA THR A 117 -10.93 12.66 -0.75
C THR A 117 -11.93 12.36 0.37
N LEU A 118 -12.05 13.24 1.37
CA LEU A 118 -13.03 13.07 2.46
C LEU A 118 -14.46 13.05 1.95
N GLN A 119 -14.82 13.98 1.06
CA GLN A 119 -16.16 14.07 0.47
C GLN A 119 -16.52 12.86 -0.38
N ALA A 120 -15.58 12.38 -1.22
CA ALA A 120 -15.78 11.19 -2.04
C ALA A 120 -15.90 9.92 -1.17
N ALA A 121 -15.05 9.79 -0.15
CA ALA A 121 -15.08 8.66 0.78
C ALA A 121 -16.44 8.56 1.49
N GLU A 122 -16.95 9.67 2.02
CA GLU A 122 -18.25 9.71 2.70
C GLU A 122 -19.39 9.23 1.80
N GLN A 123 -19.41 9.65 0.54
CA GLN A 123 -20.44 9.20 -0.41
C GLN A 123 -20.29 7.72 -0.79
N LEU A 124 -19.08 7.26 -1.07
CA LEU A 124 -18.82 5.86 -1.41
C LEU A 124 -19.19 4.90 -0.26
N ILE A 125 -18.90 5.29 0.98
CA ILE A 125 -19.28 4.50 2.16
C ILE A 125 -20.82 4.40 2.28
N ARG A 126 -21.54 5.49 2.06
CA ARG A 126 -23.03 5.46 2.05
C ARG A 126 -23.58 4.56 0.93
N GLU A 127 -22.84 4.39 -0.15
CA GLU A 127 -23.18 3.48 -1.26
C GLU A 127 -22.73 2.02 -1.05
N GLY A 128 -22.17 1.71 0.12
CA GLY A 128 -21.74 0.37 0.51
C GLY A 128 -20.38 -0.05 -0.01
N PHE A 129 -19.51 0.90 -0.40
CA PHE A 129 -18.13 0.58 -0.74
C PHE A 129 -17.26 0.39 0.50
N VAL A 130 -16.30 -0.52 0.38
CA VAL A 130 -15.16 -0.65 1.29
C VAL A 130 -14.06 0.27 0.78
N VAL A 131 -13.89 1.42 1.44
CA VAL A 131 -13.02 2.50 0.96
C VAL A 131 -11.65 2.44 1.62
N LEU A 132 -10.61 2.45 0.79
CA LEU A 132 -9.20 2.52 1.16
C LEU A 132 -8.63 3.85 0.57
N PRO A 133 -8.62 4.94 1.32
CA PRO A 133 -8.29 6.27 0.80
C PRO A 133 -6.78 6.52 0.78
N TYR A 134 -6.26 6.95 -0.39
CA TYR A 134 -4.91 7.48 -0.55
C TYR A 134 -4.86 8.93 -0.10
N ILE A 135 -3.97 9.25 0.85
CA ILE A 135 -3.88 10.56 1.49
C ILE A 135 -2.43 11.03 1.68
N HIS A 136 -2.26 12.31 1.93
CA HIS A 136 -1.08 12.79 2.63
C HIS A 136 -0.98 12.15 4.02
N ALA A 137 0.22 12.08 4.58
CA ALA A 137 0.41 11.64 5.97
C ALA A 137 -0.07 12.73 6.95
N ASP A 138 -1.37 13.00 6.92
CA ASP A 138 -2.06 13.96 7.80
C ASP A 138 -2.84 13.19 8.87
N PRO A 139 -2.41 13.21 10.16
CA PRO A 139 -3.07 12.50 11.23
C PRO A 139 -4.52 12.96 11.49
N ILE A 140 -4.83 14.23 11.21
CA ILE A 140 -6.19 14.76 11.43
C ILE A 140 -7.12 14.25 10.33
N LEU A 141 -6.68 14.26 9.08
CA LEU A 141 -7.46 13.69 7.98
C LEU A 141 -7.64 12.18 8.15
N ALA A 142 -6.58 11.46 8.53
CA ALA A 142 -6.63 10.02 8.79
C ALA A 142 -7.74 9.68 9.79
N ARG A 143 -7.80 10.39 10.93
CA ARG A 143 -8.85 10.22 11.95
C ARG A 143 -10.25 10.49 11.40
N ARG A 144 -10.43 11.57 10.62
CA ARG A 144 -11.74 11.89 10.02
C ARG A 144 -12.22 10.81 9.06
N LEU A 145 -11.30 10.25 8.27
CA LEU A 145 -11.61 9.16 7.35
C LEU A 145 -11.99 7.88 8.08
N GLU A 146 -11.33 7.59 9.19
CA GLU A 146 -11.71 6.49 10.08
C GLU A 146 -13.10 6.71 10.69
N GLU A 147 -13.37 7.93 11.25
CA GLU A 147 -14.66 8.27 11.86
C GLU A 147 -15.85 8.13 10.91
N ILE A 148 -15.67 8.39 9.61
CA ILE A 148 -16.72 8.19 8.60
C ILE A 148 -16.85 6.75 8.12
N GLY A 149 -15.93 5.85 8.53
CA GLY A 149 -16.00 4.41 8.26
C GLY A 149 -15.11 3.90 7.13
N CYS A 150 -14.03 4.59 6.78
CA CYS A 150 -13.01 4.02 5.88
C CYS A 150 -12.41 2.75 6.48
N ALA A 151 -12.13 1.75 5.63
CA ALA A 151 -11.65 0.45 6.06
C ALA A 151 -10.15 0.44 6.40
N THR A 152 -9.41 1.43 5.91
CA THR A 152 -7.99 1.69 6.18
C THR A 152 -7.72 3.18 6.06
N VAL A 153 -6.50 3.60 6.41
CA VAL A 153 -5.92 4.84 5.93
C VAL A 153 -4.62 4.54 5.19
N MET A 154 -4.39 5.24 4.05
CA MET A 154 -3.26 4.97 3.17
C MET A 154 -2.38 6.21 3.00
N PRO A 155 -1.58 6.57 4.02
CA PRO A 155 -0.67 7.71 3.93
C PRO A 155 0.46 7.44 2.93
N LEU A 156 0.79 8.43 2.10
CA LEU A 156 1.95 8.36 1.22
C LEU A 156 3.27 8.46 2.01
N GLY A 157 4.26 7.67 1.64
CA GLY A 157 5.64 7.85 2.12
C GLY A 157 6.33 9.01 1.42
N SER A 158 6.14 9.11 0.10
CA SER A 158 6.56 10.20 -0.78
C SER A 158 5.74 10.17 -2.07
N PRO A 159 5.81 11.17 -2.96
CA PRO A 159 4.98 11.23 -4.17
C PRO A 159 5.02 9.95 -5.01
N ILE A 160 3.89 9.61 -5.63
CA ILE A 160 3.72 8.40 -6.46
C ILE A 160 4.87 8.30 -7.49
N GLY A 161 5.51 7.13 -7.55
CA GLY A 161 6.55 6.82 -8.52
C GLY A 161 7.88 7.55 -8.32
N SER A 162 8.05 8.27 -7.21
CA SER A 162 9.28 9.01 -6.91
C SER A 162 10.43 8.13 -6.44
N GLY A 163 10.14 6.95 -5.85
CA GLY A 163 11.16 6.04 -5.31
C GLY A 163 12.00 6.64 -4.18
N ARG A 164 11.47 7.67 -3.48
CA ARG A 164 12.22 8.45 -2.50
C ARG A 164 12.12 7.93 -1.08
N GLY A 165 11.38 6.83 -0.88
CA GLY A 165 11.18 6.21 0.43
C GLY A 165 10.16 6.95 1.30
N ILE A 166 10.34 6.87 2.62
CA ILE A 166 9.38 7.41 3.61
C ILE A 166 9.90 8.74 4.15
N PHE A 167 9.50 9.85 3.51
CA PHE A 167 9.82 11.19 3.99
C PHE A 167 8.90 11.67 5.12
N THR A 168 7.66 11.18 5.14
CA THR A 168 6.62 11.55 6.11
C THR A 168 6.58 10.58 7.28
N ARG A 169 7.75 10.12 7.72
CA ARG A 169 7.86 9.06 8.72
C ARG A 169 7.21 9.44 10.04
N GLU A 170 7.50 10.63 10.55
CA GLU A 170 7.02 11.07 11.87
C GLU A 170 5.50 11.18 11.88
N GLU A 171 4.91 11.71 10.81
CA GLU A 171 3.47 11.81 10.64
C GLU A 171 2.81 10.44 10.51
N ILE A 172 3.46 9.50 9.82
CA ILE A 172 2.98 8.11 9.71
C ILE A 172 3.02 7.42 11.06
N GLU A 173 4.09 7.60 11.87
CA GLU A 173 4.18 7.07 13.23
C GLU A 173 3.02 7.61 14.11
N ILE A 174 2.68 8.91 14.02
CA ILE A 174 1.52 9.50 14.72
C ILE A 174 0.20 8.86 14.26
N ILE A 175 0.04 8.63 12.95
CA ILE A 175 -1.15 7.95 12.41
C ILE A 175 -1.24 6.53 12.98
N ILE A 176 -0.14 5.76 12.95
CA ILE A 176 -0.10 4.38 13.46
C ILE A 176 -0.48 4.32 14.94
N GLU A 177 0.04 5.23 15.76
CA GLU A 177 -0.26 5.27 17.20
C GLU A 177 -1.74 5.57 17.51
N SER A 178 -2.42 6.30 16.62
CA SER A 178 -3.79 6.80 16.87
C SER A 178 -4.86 6.04 16.11
N ALA A 179 -4.53 5.32 15.03
CA ALA A 179 -5.50 4.65 14.18
C ALA A 179 -6.08 3.39 14.82
N SER A 180 -7.39 3.17 14.64
CA SER A 180 -8.08 1.91 14.98
C SER A 180 -8.37 1.04 13.75
N VAL A 181 -8.08 1.55 12.55
CA VAL A 181 -8.12 0.82 11.29
C VAL A 181 -6.70 0.57 10.78
N PRO A 182 -6.47 -0.45 9.92
CA PRO A 182 -5.15 -0.72 9.38
C PRO A 182 -4.54 0.47 8.63
N VAL A 183 -3.27 0.75 8.91
CA VAL A 183 -2.46 1.77 8.24
C VAL A 183 -1.64 1.12 7.14
N VAL A 184 -1.86 1.53 5.89
CA VAL A 184 -1.17 1.01 4.70
C VAL A 184 -0.27 2.11 4.14
N VAL A 185 1.03 1.99 4.26
CA VAL A 185 1.94 2.98 3.64
C VAL A 185 1.94 2.77 2.12
N ASP A 186 1.54 3.81 1.40
CA ASP A 186 1.37 3.79 -0.05
C ASP A 186 2.28 4.84 -0.69
N ALA A 187 2.69 4.59 -1.92
CA ALA A 187 3.46 5.50 -2.75
C ALA A 187 4.87 5.87 -2.26
N GLY A 188 5.74 6.09 -3.22
CA GLY A 188 7.10 6.57 -3.00
C GLY A 188 8.10 5.53 -2.52
N LEU A 189 7.68 4.34 -2.15
CA LEU A 189 8.58 3.25 -1.78
C LEU A 189 9.41 2.83 -3.00
N GLY A 190 10.73 2.90 -2.90
CA GLY A 190 11.66 2.63 -4.00
C GLY A 190 12.42 1.32 -3.87
N ALA A 191 12.53 0.79 -2.66
CA ALA A 191 13.30 -0.42 -2.37
C ALA A 191 12.64 -1.28 -1.28
N PRO A 192 12.98 -2.58 -1.19
CA PRO A 192 12.50 -3.45 -0.11
C PRO A 192 12.79 -2.92 1.30
N SER A 193 13.87 -2.18 1.48
CA SER A 193 14.22 -1.54 2.75
C SER A 193 13.20 -0.49 3.20
N ASP A 194 12.56 0.23 2.26
CA ASP A 194 11.51 1.19 2.58
C ASP A 194 10.27 0.46 3.10
N ALA A 195 9.89 -0.65 2.46
CA ALA A 195 8.79 -1.49 2.90
C ALA A 195 9.08 -2.13 4.27
N SER A 196 10.33 -2.61 4.48
CA SER A 196 10.74 -3.13 5.78
C SER A 196 10.63 -2.06 6.86
N LEU A 197 11.11 -0.84 6.60
CA LEU A 197 11.00 0.29 7.53
C LEU A 197 9.53 0.62 7.86
N ALA A 198 8.65 0.65 6.86
CA ALA A 198 7.21 0.88 7.09
C ALA A 198 6.63 -0.13 8.09
N LEU A 199 6.94 -1.42 7.91
CA LEU A 199 6.46 -2.47 8.81
C LEU A 199 7.17 -2.43 10.18
N GLU A 200 8.45 -2.04 10.25
CA GLU A 200 9.20 -1.90 11.50
C GLU A 200 8.68 -0.77 12.40
N ILE A 201 8.17 0.31 11.81
CA ILE A 201 7.56 1.41 12.58
C ILE A 201 6.09 1.12 12.97
N GLY A 202 5.53 -0.01 12.51
CA GLY A 202 4.21 -0.50 12.93
C GLY A 202 3.11 -0.38 11.90
N ALA A 203 3.39 0.03 10.66
CA ALA A 203 2.38 -0.03 9.60
C ALA A 203 1.86 -1.47 9.43
N ASP A 204 0.60 -1.59 9.07
CA ASP A 204 -0.04 -2.91 8.91
C ASP A 204 0.25 -3.54 7.57
N ALA A 205 0.44 -2.72 6.54
CA ALA A 205 0.76 -3.17 5.18
C ALA A 205 1.45 -2.06 4.39
N VAL A 206 1.91 -2.41 3.20
CA VAL A 206 2.41 -1.47 2.19
C VAL A 206 1.77 -1.75 0.84
N LEU A 207 1.64 -0.71 0.01
CA LEU A 207 1.28 -0.83 -1.39
C LEU A 207 2.45 -0.40 -2.27
N VAL A 208 2.87 -1.28 -3.18
CA VAL A 208 4.00 -1.06 -4.08
C VAL A 208 3.60 -1.40 -5.51
N ASN A 209 3.93 -0.51 -6.45
CA ASN A 209 3.76 -0.76 -7.87
C ASN A 209 5.03 -0.40 -8.66
N SER A 210 5.33 0.90 -8.81
CA SER A 210 6.38 1.38 -9.71
C SER A 210 7.76 0.81 -9.40
N ALA A 211 8.11 0.65 -8.12
CA ALA A 211 9.40 0.10 -7.72
C ALA A 211 9.60 -1.37 -8.16
N ILE A 212 8.51 -2.13 -8.24
CA ILE A 212 8.54 -3.49 -8.79
C ILE A 212 8.51 -3.45 -10.32
N ALA A 213 7.46 -2.83 -10.89
CA ALA A 213 7.20 -2.87 -12.33
C ALA A 213 8.31 -2.24 -13.19
N GLN A 214 9.02 -1.23 -12.68
CA GLN A 214 10.10 -0.54 -13.39
C GLN A 214 11.51 -1.05 -13.01
N ALA A 215 11.60 -2.06 -12.16
CA ALA A 215 12.87 -2.71 -11.89
C ALA A 215 13.45 -3.37 -13.15
N ARG A 216 14.76 -3.58 -13.16
CA ARG A 216 15.41 -4.33 -14.25
C ARG A 216 14.89 -5.76 -14.33
N ASP A 217 14.62 -6.38 -13.18
CA ASP A 217 13.98 -7.68 -13.01
C ASP A 217 12.80 -7.53 -12.02
N PRO A 218 11.55 -7.34 -12.53
CA PRO A 218 10.38 -7.16 -11.70
C PRO A 218 10.02 -8.38 -10.85
N VAL A 219 10.30 -9.59 -11.34
CA VAL A 219 9.99 -10.82 -10.59
C VAL A 219 10.87 -10.92 -9.35
N ALA A 220 12.20 -10.77 -9.53
CA ALA A 220 13.14 -10.76 -8.42
C ALA A 220 12.89 -9.60 -7.45
N MET A 221 12.50 -8.41 -7.96
CA MET A 221 12.17 -7.27 -7.12
C MET A 221 10.89 -7.50 -6.32
N ALA A 222 9.87 -8.12 -6.90
CA ALA A 222 8.64 -8.49 -6.21
C ALA A 222 8.91 -9.47 -5.05
N GLU A 223 9.73 -10.48 -5.28
CA GLU A 223 10.18 -11.40 -4.22
C GLU A 223 10.94 -10.65 -3.12
N ALA A 224 11.86 -9.75 -3.49
CA ALA A 224 12.62 -8.96 -2.53
C ALA A 224 11.70 -8.08 -1.67
N PHE A 225 10.67 -7.45 -2.25
CA PHE A 225 9.66 -6.70 -1.48
C PHE A 225 8.87 -7.60 -0.53
N ARG A 226 8.49 -8.80 -0.96
CA ARG A 226 7.84 -9.80 -0.07
C ARG A 226 8.71 -10.10 1.15
N LEU A 227 9.99 -10.40 0.92
CA LEU A 227 10.93 -10.69 2.00
C LEU A 227 11.15 -9.47 2.92
N GLY A 228 11.24 -8.26 2.35
CA GLY A 228 11.35 -7.01 3.12
C GLY A 228 10.15 -6.77 4.03
N VAL A 229 8.94 -6.95 3.51
CA VAL A 229 7.69 -6.85 4.29
C VAL A 229 7.64 -7.88 5.41
N GLU A 230 7.98 -9.13 5.11
CA GLU A 230 8.02 -10.21 6.11
C GLU A 230 9.07 -9.92 7.22
N ALA A 231 10.25 -9.43 6.83
CA ALA A 231 11.33 -9.10 7.77
C ALA A 231 10.93 -7.93 8.68
N GLY A 232 10.40 -6.84 8.11
CA GLY A 232 9.97 -5.66 8.87
C GLY A 232 8.86 -5.99 9.87
N ARG A 233 7.85 -6.77 9.47
CA ARG A 233 6.79 -7.20 10.39
C ARG A 233 7.31 -8.09 11.52
N LYS A 234 8.21 -9.02 11.21
CA LYS A 234 8.84 -9.86 12.24
C LYS A 234 9.65 -9.03 13.23
N ALA A 235 10.39 -8.02 12.74
CA ALA A 235 11.16 -7.11 13.59
C ALA A 235 10.27 -6.30 14.53
N TYR A 236 9.14 -5.79 14.01
CA TYR A 236 8.12 -5.08 14.80
C TYR A 236 7.57 -5.96 15.93
N LEU A 237 7.14 -7.18 15.60
CA LEU A 237 6.57 -8.12 16.58
C LEU A 237 7.60 -8.62 17.61
N ALA A 238 8.84 -8.77 17.19
CA ALA A 238 9.93 -9.18 18.09
C ALA A 238 10.32 -8.06 19.08
N GLY A 239 10.04 -6.81 18.73
CA GLY A 239 10.49 -5.65 19.48
C GLY A 239 11.96 -5.34 19.23
N ARG A 240 12.25 -4.12 18.81
CA ARG A 240 13.62 -3.65 18.62
C ARG A 240 14.27 -3.22 19.93
N ILE A 241 15.58 -3.31 19.99
CA ILE A 241 16.36 -2.71 21.08
C ILE A 241 16.13 -1.19 21.16
N ALA A 242 16.04 -0.65 22.37
CA ALA A 242 15.95 0.79 22.59
C ALA A 242 17.16 1.53 21.98
N ARG A 243 16.89 2.69 21.37
CA ARG A 243 17.97 3.60 20.94
C ARG A 243 18.65 4.18 22.18
N LYS A 244 19.99 4.19 22.18
CA LYS A 244 20.81 4.77 23.24
C LYS A 244 21.67 5.87 22.64
N GLU A 245 21.90 6.94 23.40
CA GLU A 245 22.81 8.01 22.98
C GLU A 245 24.28 7.55 23.07
N LEU A 246 24.61 6.71 24.06
CA LEU A 246 25.95 6.19 24.28
C LEU A 246 26.05 4.72 23.87
N ALA A 247 27.22 4.33 23.41
CA ALA A 247 27.53 2.94 23.13
C ALA A 247 27.53 2.11 24.42
N GLU A 248 27.08 0.88 24.32
CA GLU A 248 27.12 -0.11 25.39
C GLU A 248 27.86 -1.35 24.87
N ALA A 249 28.84 -1.82 25.64
CA ALA A 249 29.61 -2.99 25.25
C ALA A 249 28.72 -4.24 25.20
N SER A 250 28.79 -4.99 24.12
CA SER A 250 28.04 -6.24 23.94
C SER A 250 28.66 -7.43 24.67
N SER A 251 29.92 -7.32 25.06
CA SER A 251 30.64 -8.34 25.83
C SER A 251 30.97 -7.83 27.24
N PRO A 252 30.92 -8.70 28.29
CA PRO A 252 31.33 -8.33 29.62
C PRO A 252 32.76 -7.82 29.62
N LEU A 253 33.05 -6.72 30.33
CA LEU A 253 34.39 -6.19 30.52
C LEU A 253 35.19 -6.93 31.63
N GLU A 254 34.50 -7.78 32.40
CA GLU A 254 35.10 -8.61 33.42
C GLU A 254 35.67 -9.91 32.82
N GLY A 255 36.86 -10.30 33.22
CA GLY A 255 37.50 -11.54 32.75
C GLY A 255 38.33 -11.39 31.48
N VAL A 256 38.55 -10.18 30.97
CA VAL A 256 39.49 -9.95 29.87
C VAL A 256 40.90 -10.12 30.34
N ALA A 257 41.68 -11.04 29.74
CA ALA A 257 43.11 -11.18 29.98
C ALA A 257 43.79 -9.85 29.68
N ARG A 258 44.50 -9.29 30.67
CA ARG A 258 45.33 -8.09 30.47
C ARG A 258 46.66 -8.53 29.89
N PRO A 259 47.18 -7.83 28.86
CA PRO A 259 48.58 -8.07 28.44
C PRO A 259 49.53 -7.82 29.60
N ALA A 260 50.52 -8.70 29.71
CA ALA A 260 51.56 -8.66 30.73
C ALA A 260 52.43 -7.41 30.56
#